data_302592bbc2055a050a7f8fa7fb7a9e7f
#
_entry.id   302592bbc2055a050a7f8fa7fb7a9e7f
#
_cell.length_a   1.000
_cell.length_b   1.000
_cell.length_c   1.000
_cell.angle_alpha   90.00
_cell.angle_beta   90.00
_cell.angle_gamma   90.00
#
_symmetry.space_group_name_H-M   'P 1'
#
loop_
_entity.id
_entity.type
_entity.pdbx_description
1 polymer ?
#
loop_
_entity_poly.entity_id
_entity_poly.type
_entity_poly.pdbx_seq_one_letter_code
_entity_poly.pdbx_strand_id
1 'polypeptide(L)'
;MVPRIARFRSAAALRAHLAALESALPIDDTILSAAEGSPMAMPLTIGTRTIGNRWCIHPMEGWDATTDGGPTDTLLRRWRHFGISGAKLVWGGEAVAVVADGRANPRQLLSPTLGEGGYRLLVDTVRSAHREAHGSDADSIVALQLTHSGRFSQPAAGPR
;
A
#
# COMPACT_ATOMS: atom_id res chain seq x y z
N MET A 1 11.79 -28.65 -12.36
CA MET A 1 11.14 -28.04 -11.16
C MET A 1 11.90 -26.78 -10.80
N VAL A 2 11.25 -25.64 -10.69
CA VAL A 2 11.89 -24.36 -10.30
C VAL A 2 12.15 -24.39 -8.79
N PRO A 3 13.40 -24.17 -8.33
CA PRO A 3 13.69 -24.16 -6.91
C PRO A 3 13.06 -22.92 -6.23
N ARG A 4 12.62 -23.06 -4.99
CA ARG A 4 12.20 -21.91 -4.18
C ARG A 4 13.41 -21.08 -3.79
N ILE A 5 13.32 -19.73 -3.82
CA ILE A 5 14.42 -18.82 -3.44
C ILE A 5 14.94 -19.13 -2.02
N ALA A 6 14.08 -19.49 -1.08
CA ALA A 6 14.45 -19.86 0.28
C ALA A 6 15.39 -21.10 0.39
N ARG A 7 15.61 -21.83 -0.68
CA ARG A 7 16.61 -22.93 -0.72
C ARG A 7 18.04 -22.43 -0.82
N PHE A 8 18.25 -21.21 -1.34
CA PHE A 8 19.58 -20.61 -1.43
C PHE A 8 19.96 -19.99 -0.09
N ARG A 9 21.05 -20.48 0.49
CA ARG A 9 21.53 -20.06 1.83
C ARG A 9 22.49 -18.87 1.79
N SER A 10 22.87 -18.42 0.59
CA SER A 10 23.74 -17.26 0.38
C SER A 10 23.47 -16.62 -0.99
N ALA A 11 23.84 -15.34 -1.14
CA ALA A 11 23.82 -14.65 -2.41
C ALA A 11 24.68 -15.33 -3.47
N ALA A 12 25.84 -15.87 -3.07
CA ALA A 12 26.73 -16.62 -3.95
C ALA A 12 26.05 -17.88 -4.54
N ALA A 13 25.32 -18.66 -3.71
CA ALA A 13 24.59 -19.82 -4.18
C ALA A 13 23.45 -19.43 -5.17
N LEU A 14 22.76 -18.32 -4.91
CA LEU A 14 21.75 -17.80 -5.82
C LEU A 14 22.36 -17.30 -7.13
N ARG A 15 23.48 -16.58 -7.09
CA ARG A 15 24.22 -16.13 -8.31
C ARG A 15 24.67 -17.32 -9.15
N ALA A 16 25.23 -18.35 -8.54
CA ALA A 16 25.64 -19.55 -9.27
C ALA A 16 24.45 -20.21 -9.98
N HIS A 17 23.30 -20.26 -9.33
CA HIS A 17 22.08 -20.77 -9.95
C HIS A 17 21.60 -19.90 -11.12
N LEU A 18 21.61 -18.57 -10.95
CA LEU A 18 21.23 -17.62 -12.01
C LEU A 18 22.19 -17.71 -13.20
N ALA A 19 23.49 -17.83 -12.95
CA ALA A 19 24.48 -18.03 -14.00
C ALA A 19 24.22 -19.32 -14.80
N ALA A 20 23.86 -20.40 -14.13
CA ALA A 20 23.47 -21.66 -14.80
C ALA A 20 22.16 -21.54 -15.62
N LEU A 21 21.34 -20.51 -15.37
CA LEU A 21 20.16 -20.16 -16.15
C LEU A 21 20.43 -19.07 -17.18
N GLU A 22 21.68 -18.67 -17.37
CA GLU A 22 22.10 -17.57 -18.24
C GLU A 22 21.34 -16.24 -17.92
N SER A 23 20.98 -16.05 -16.65
CA SER A 23 20.26 -14.87 -16.16
C SER A 23 21.21 -13.83 -15.56
N ALA A 24 21.11 -12.60 -16.04
CA ALA A 24 21.89 -11.42 -15.58
C ALA A 24 21.17 -10.64 -14.47
N LEU A 25 20.31 -11.26 -13.67
CA LEU A 25 19.64 -10.57 -12.57
C LEU A 25 20.65 -10.06 -11.54
N PRO A 26 20.72 -8.74 -11.29
CA PRO A 26 21.63 -8.18 -10.30
C PRO A 26 21.20 -8.56 -8.88
N ILE A 27 22.17 -8.94 -8.04
CA ILE A 27 21.97 -9.25 -6.64
C ILE A 27 23.08 -8.58 -5.85
N ASP A 28 22.72 -7.75 -4.89
CA ASP A 28 23.65 -7.15 -3.95
C ASP A 28 23.98 -8.13 -2.80
N ASP A 29 25.22 -8.09 -2.31
CA ASP A 29 25.65 -8.91 -1.17
C ASP A 29 25.16 -8.33 0.15
N THR A 30 24.97 -7.01 0.20
CA THR A 30 24.66 -6.26 1.40
C THR A 30 23.40 -5.44 1.21
N ILE A 31 22.48 -5.52 2.19
CA ILE A 31 21.32 -4.61 2.26
C ILE A 31 21.81 -3.34 2.96
N LEU A 32 21.80 -2.23 2.22
CA LEU A 32 22.18 -0.93 2.75
C LEU A 32 21.10 -0.34 3.66
N SER A 33 21.50 0.25 4.78
CA SER A 33 20.64 1.10 5.59
C SER A 33 20.40 2.46 4.90
N ALA A 34 19.47 3.26 5.42
CA ALA A 34 19.22 4.61 4.91
C ALA A 34 20.47 5.50 4.98
N ALA A 35 21.25 5.40 6.07
CA ALA A 35 22.49 6.16 6.29
C ALA A 35 23.60 5.75 5.30
N GLU A 36 23.56 4.53 4.80
CA GLU A 36 24.52 4.00 3.82
C GLU A 36 24.07 4.23 2.36
N GLY A 37 22.98 4.96 2.15
CA GLY A 37 22.48 5.31 0.82
C GLY A 37 21.62 4.22 0.18
N SER A 38 20.85 3.48 0.97
CA SER A 38 19.87 2.52 0.43
C SER A 38 19.00 3.15 -0.65
N PRO A 39 18.89 2.56 -1.85
CA PRO A 39 18.02 3.07 -2.91
C PRO A 39 16.56 3.26 -2.48
N MET A 40 16.07 2.43 -1.54
CA MET A 40 14.71 2.53 -1.02
C MET A 40 14.49 3.74 -0.12
N ALA A 41 15.56 4.26 0.50
CA ALA A 41 15.50 5.46 1.32
C ALA A 41 15.71 6.77 0.52
N MET A 42 16.11 6.67 -0.74
CA MET A 42 16.33 7.86 -1.58
C MET A 42 15.00 8.50 -1.98
N PRO A 43 14.92 9.85 -1.96
CA PRO A 43 13.73 10.54 -2.44
C PRO A 43 13.51 10.31 -3.94
N LEU A 44 12.25 10.50 -4.36
CA LEU A 44 11.83 10.44 -5.75
C LEU A 44 11.11 11.73 -6.13
N THR A 45 11.61 12.44 -7.14
CA THR A 45 10.94 13.66 -7.64
C THR A 45 10.08 13.32 -8.86
N ILE A 46 8.80 13.70 -8.83
CA ILE A 46 7.86 13.54 -9.93
C ILE A 46 7.25 14.92 -10.22
N GLY A 47 7.63 15.51 -11.34
CA GLY A 47 7.28 16.88 -11.67
C GLY A 47 7.80 17.86 -10.61
N THR A 48 6.89 18.57 -9.94
CA THR A 48 7.21 19.55 -8.88
C THR A 48 7.13 18.97 -7.46
N ARG A 49 6.83 17.68 -7.31
CA ARG A 49 6.65 17.03 -6.02
C ARG A 49 7.79 16.09 -5.71
N THR A 50 8.28 16.12 -4.47
CA THR A 50 9.27 15.17 -3.96
C THR A 50 8.59 14.24 -2.96
N ILE A 51 8.76 12.94 -3.15
CA ILE A 51 8.36 11.85 -2.26
C ILE A 51 9.62 11.46 -1.49
N GLY A 52 9.60 11.47 -0.17
CA GLY A 52 10.79 11.39 0.68
C GLY A 52 11.50 10.03 0.70
N ASN A 53 10.87 8.97 0.20
CA ASN A 53 11.50 7.66 -0.01
C ASN A 53 10.75 6.87 -1.09
N ARG A 54 11.21 5.64 -1.40
CA ARG A 54 10.63 4.80 -2.46
C ARG A 54 9.72 3.68 -1.93
N TRP A 55 9.29 3.77 -0.68
CA TRP A 55 8.29 2.85 -0.14
C TRP A 55 6.89 3.33 -0.49
N CYS A 56 6.09 2.39 -1.01
CA CYS A 56 4.73 2.65 -1.45
C CYS A 56 3.75 1.65 -0.81
N ILE A 57 2.66 2.18 -0.25
CA ILE A 57 1.52 1.38 0.19
C ILE A 57 0.53 1.32 -0.97
N HIS A 58 0.31 0.11 -1.47
CA HIS A 58 -0.63 -0.15 -2.55
C HIS A 58 -2.08 -0.24 -2.06
N PRO A 59 -3.06 0.05 -2.93
CA PRO A 59 -4.46 -0.10 -2.60
C PRO A 59 -4.84 -1.58 -2.43
N MET A 60 -5.69 -1.84 -1.44
CA MET A 60 -6.28 -3.15 -1.17
C MET A 60 -7.78 -2.98 -0.94
N GLU A 61 -8.58 -3.92 -1.44
CA GLU A 61 -9.99 -4.00 -1.13
C GLU A 61 -10.15 -4.56 0.28
N GLY A 62 -10.39 -3.68 1.26
CA GLY A 62 -10.63 -4.08 2.64
C GLY A 62 -11.97 -4.81 2.82
N TRP A 63 -12.05 -5.60 3.90
CA TRP A 63 -13.26 -6.28 4.37
C TRP A 63 -13.67 -5.81 5.77
N ASP A 64 -13.22 -4.63 6.14
CA ASP A 64 -13.31 -4.08 7.49
C ASP A 64 -14.08 -2.76 7.58
N ALA A 65 -14.77 -2.34 6.51
CA ALA A 65 -15.76 -1.27 6.57
C ALA A 65 -17.09 -1.74 7.19
N THR A 66 -17.97 -0.79 7.52
CA THR A 66 -19.35 -1.08 7.86
C THR A 66 -20.13 -1.63 6.65
N THR A 67 -21.30 -2.23 6.87
CA THR A 67 -22.12 -2.78 5.78
C THR A 67 -22.64 -1.70 4.82
N ASP A 68 -22.82 -0.47 5.29
CA ASP A 68 -23.17 0.69 4.48
C ASP A 68 -21.93 1.36 3.81
N GLY A 69 -20.72 0.86 4.09
CA GLY A 69 -19.47 1.30 3.46
C GLY A 69 -18.75 2.44 4.16
N GLY A 70 -19.05 2.69 5.43
CA GLY A 70 -18.36 3.66 6.27
C GLY A 70 -17.10 3.08 6.94
N PRO A 71 -16.21 3.93 7.48
CA PRO A 71 -15.02 3.51 8.19
C PRO A 71 -15.36 2.90 9.56
N THR A 72 -14.58 1.89 9.98
CA THR A 72 -14.62 1.30 11.33
C THR A 72 -13.32 1.61 12.07
N ASP A 73 -13.29 1.38 13.39
CA ASP A 73 -12.07 1.51 14.21
C ASP A 73 -10.96 0.56 13.71
N THR A 74 -11.31 -0.64 13.25
CA THR A 74 -10.36 -1.60 12.68
C THR A 74 -9.72 -1.05 11.40
N LEU A 75 -10.52 -0.46 10.53
CA LEU A 75 -10.05 0.19 9.30
C LEU A 75 -9.15 1.40 9.64
N LEU A 76 -9.57 2.26 10.55
CA LEU A 76 -8.78 3.43 10.97
C LEU A 76 -7.46 3.01 11.62
N ARG A 77 -7.45 1.93 12.43
CA ARG A 77 -6.21 1.36 12.97
C ARG A 77 -5.25 0.92 11.86
N ARG A 78 -5.75 0.29 10.80
CA ARG A 78 -4.94 -0.10 9.63
C ARG A 78 -4.38 1.12 8.93
N TRP A 79 -5.17 2.16 8.73
CA TRP A 79 -4.74 3.42 8.13
C TRP A 79 -3.71 4.15 8.99
N ARG A 80 -3.85 4.10 10.32
CA ARG A 80 -2.83 4.58 11.26
C ARG A 80 -1.50 3.85 11.07
N HIS A 81 -1.52 2.53 10.86
CA HIS A 81 -0.31 1.75 10.58
C HIS A 81 0.35 2.15 9.25
N PHE A 82 -0.40 2.57 8.25
CA PHE A 82 0.19 3.14 7.04
C PHE A 82 1.04 4.38 7.36
N GLY A 83 0.54 5.27 8.20
CA GLY A 83 1.31 6.43 8.66
C GLY A 83 2.57 6.04 9.43
N ILE A 84 2.45 5.14 10.40
CA ILE A 84 3.57 4.67 11.23
C ILE A 84 4.65 3.95 10.42
N SER A 85 4.31 3.32 9.31
CA SER A 85 5.24 2.54 8.48
C SER A 85 6.43 3.33 7.93
N GLY A 86 6.32 4.65 7.85
CA GLY A 86 7.33 5.51 7.26
C GLY A 86 7.30 5.58 5.73
N ALA A 87 6.42 4.84 5.05
CA ALA A 87 6.23 4.96 3.61
C ALA A 87 5.77 6.40 3.26
N LYS A 88 6.45 7.01 2.30
CA LYS A 88 6.15 8.39 1.88
C LYS A 88 5.13 8.47 0.74
N LEU A 89 4.75 7.33 0.16
CA LEU A 89 3.67 7.22 -0.81
C LEU A 89 2.61 6.23 -0.32
N VAL A 90 1.43 6.71 0.00
CA VAL A 90 0.24 5.88 0.16
C VAL A 90 -0.54 5.98 -1.14
N TRP A 91 -0.33 4.99 -2.03
CA TRP A 91 -0.95 4.96 -3.35
C TRP A 91 -2.26 4.18 -3.29
N GLY A 92 -3.25 4.83 -2.72
CA GLY A 92 -4.58 4.28 -2.60
C GLY A 92 -4.93 3.72 -1.22
N GLY A 93 -3.99 3.19 -0.46
CA GLY A 93 -4.23 2.58 0.86
C GLY A 93 -5.44 1.65 0.95
N GLU A 94 -6.52 2.05 0.30
CA GLU A 94 -7.80 1.36 0.13
C GLU A 94 -8.28 1.49 -1.31
N ALA A 95 -9.01 0.48 -1.80
CA ALA A 95 -9.79 0.53 -3.04
C ALA A 95 -11.26 0.81 -2.67
N VAL A 96 -11.70 2.05 -2.90
CA VAL A 96 -13.03 2.53 -2.51
C VAL A 96 -14.02 2.38 -3.66
N ALA A 97 -15.13 1.70 -3.45
CA ALA A 97 -16.17 1.55 -4.46
C ALA A 97 -16.88 2.89 -4.74
N VAL A 98 -17.07 3.23 -6.01
CA VAL A 98 -17.75 4.47 -6.41
C VAL A 98 -19.27 4.39 -6.27
N VAL A 99 -19.84 3.17 -6.36
CA VAL A 99 -21.28 2.89 -6.21
C VAL A 99 -21.47 1.56 -5.48
N ALA A 100 -22.64 1.37 -4.85
CA ALA A 100 -22.91 0.22 -4.00
C ALA A 100 -22.82 -1.12 -4.75
N ASP A 101 -23.38 -1.20 -5.94
CA ASP A 101 -23.39 -2.40 -6.79
C ASP A 101 -22.01 -2.69 -7.44
N GLY A 102 -21.10 -1.72 -7.39
CA GLY A 102 -19.71 -1.88 -7.84
C GLY A 102 -18.75 -2.44 -6.79
N ARG A 103 -19.21 -2.73 -5.56
CA ARG A 103 -18.37 -3.24 -4.47
C ARG A 103 -17.86 -4.64 -4.75
N ALA A 104 -16.58 -4.89 -4.47
CA ALA A 104 -15.97 -6.22 -4.55
C ALA A 104 -16.41 -7.15 -3.41
N ASN A 105 -16.83 -6.56 -2.29
CA ASN A 105 -17.33 -7.29 -1.12
C ASN A 105 -18.29 -6.39 -0.28
N PRO A 106 -19.14 -6.98 0.57
CA PRO A 106 -20.18 -6.23 1.32
C PRO A 106 -19.61 -5.31 2.39
N ARG A 107 -18.33 -5.37 2.69
CA ARG A 107 -17.63 -4.55 3.68
C ARG A 107 -16.51 -3.69 3.06
N GLN A 108 -16.57 -3.44 1.77
CA GLN A 108 -15.70 -2.48 1.12
C GLN A 108 -16.19 -1.05 1.39
N LEU A 109 -15.26 -0.11 1.56
CA LEU A 109 -15.57 1.32 1.65
C LEU A 109 -16.36 1.79 0.42
N LEU A 110 -17.32 2.68 0.65
CA LEU A 110 -18.21 3.23 -0.37
C LEU A 110 -18.10 4.75 -0.42
N SER A 111 -17.74 5.28 -1.58
CA SER A 111 -17.50 6.70 -1.80
C SER A 111 -18.67 7.62 -1.39
N PRO A 112 -19.93 7.33 -1.78
CA PRO A 112 -21.07 8.14 -1.32
C PRO A 112 -21.26 8.14 0.21
N THR A 113 -20.98 7.03 0.89
CA THR A 113 -21.08 6.96 2.36
C THR A 113 -19.95 7.70 3.06
N LEU A 114 -18.73 7.64 2.51
CA LEU A 114 -17.60 8.40 3.04
C LEU A 114 -17.85 9.91 2.98
N GLY A 115 -18.27 10.41 1.85
CA GLY A 115 -18.38 11.86 1.63
C GLY A 115 -17.06 12.57 1.92
N GLU A 116 -17.06 13.88 1.95
CA GLU A 116 -15.86 14.68 2.24
C GLU A 116 -15.28 14.39 3.63
N GLY A 117 -16.14 14.23 4.64
CA GLY A 117 -15.74 13.99 6.02
C GLY A 117 -15.00 12.65 6.20
N GLY A 118 -15.47 11.59 5.56
CA GLY A 118 -14.82 10.29 5.60
C GLY A 118 -13.47 10.28 4.88
N TYR A 119 -13.36 10.92 3.72
CA TYR A 119 -12.08 11.08 3.04
C TYR A 119 -11.07 11.86 3.87
N ARG A 120 -11.50 12.97 4.47
CA ARG A 120 -10.66 13.78 5.36
C ARG A 120 -10.18 12.95 6.54
N LEU A 121 -11.07 12.19 7.20
CA LEU A 121 -10.73 11.32 8.32
C LEU A 121 -9.63 10.31 7.95
N LEU A 122 -9.72 9.67 6.79
CA LEU A 122 -8.70 8.72 6.32
C LEU A 122 -7.34 9.40 6.13
N VAL A 123 -7.32 10.52 5.41
CA VAL A 123 -6.07 11.28 5.15
C VAL A 123 -5.46 11.79 6.45
N ASP A 124 -6.25 12.37 7.34
CA ASP A 124 -5.78 12.91 8.61
C ASP A 124 -5.24 11.81 9.53
N THR A 125 -5.87 10.61 9.50
CA THR A 125 -5.39 9.44 10.25
C THR A 125 -3.96 9.05 9.82
N VAL A 126 -3.70 8.95 8.52
CA VAL A 126 -2.35 8.64 8.01
C VAL A 126 -1.37 9.75 8.36
N ARG A 127 -1.70 11.01 8.05
CA ARG A 127 -0.80 12.14 8.22
C ARG A 127 -0.45 12.39 9.69
N SER A 128 -1.43 12.31 10.59
CA SER A 128 -1.19 12.49 12.01
C SER A 128 -0.28 11.39 12.55
N ALA A 129 -0.57 10.13 12.23
CA ALA A 129 0.28 9.01 12.64
C ALA A 129 1.70 9.11 12.07
N HIS A 130 1.83 9.60 10.84
CA HIS A 130 3.14 9.80 10.22
C HIS A 130 3.94 10.91 10.92
N ARG A 131 3.31 12.06 11.22
CA ARG A 131 3.95 13.16 11.97
C ARG A 131 4.35 12.72 13.37
N GLU A 132 3.48 11.98 14.07
CA GLU A 132 3.77 11.43 15.41
C GLU A 132 5.02 10.54 15.40
N ALA A 133 5.16 9.68 14.39
CA ALA A 133 6.24 8.69 14.31
C ALA A 133 7.53 9.23 13.68
N HIS A 134 7.43 10.18 12.74
CA HIS A 134 8.55 10.61 11.88
C HIS A 134 8.78 12.13 11.86
N GLY A 135 8.04 12.91 12.64
CA GLY A 135 8.20 14.36 12.81
C GLY A 135 7.57 15.22 11.71
N SER A 136 7.50 14.76 10.46
CA SER A 136 6.97 15.54 9.33
C SER A 136 6.32 14.64 8.27
N ASP A 137 5.25 15.13 7.65
CA ASP A 137 4.58 14.52 6.50
C ASP A 137 4.67 15.37 5.21
N ALA A 138 5.53 16.42 5.21
CA ALA A 138 5.63 17.39 4.11
C ALA A 138 6.06 16.76 2.77
N ASP A 139 6.83 15.68 2.83
CA ASP A 139 7.34 14.91 1.70
C ASP A 139 6.55 13.62 1.44
N SER A 140 5.33 13.52 1.97
CA SER A 140 4.45 12.38 1.78
C SER A 140 3.28 12.70 0.85
N ILE A 141 2.86 11.70 0.08
CA ILE A 141 1.68 11.75 -0.79
C ILE A 141 0.69 10.68 -0.33
N VAL A 142 -0.55 11.09 -0.09
CA VAL A 142 -1.66 10.19 0.21
C VAL A 142 -2.66 10.30 -0.94
N ALA A 143 -2.88 9.20 -1.62
CA ALA A 143 -3.85 9.06 -2.70
C ALA A 143 -4.89 7.99 -2.35
N LEU A 144 -5.96 7.92 -3.12
CA LEU A 144 -7.02 6.94 -2.97
C LEU A 144 -7.35 6.33 -4.33
N GLN A 145 -7.56 5.01 -4.36
CA GLN A 145 -8.06 4.35 -5.56
C GLN A 145 -9.59 4.29 -5.53
N LEU A 146 -10.21 4.79 -6.59
CA LEU A 146 -11.64 4.61 -6.83
C LEU A 146 -11.86 3.40 -7.76
N THR A 147 -12.81 2.52 -7.40
CA THR A 147 -13.01 1.25 -8.09
C THR A 147 -14.47 0.96 -8.41
N HIS A 148 -14.65 0.08 -9.39
CA HIS A 148 -15.88 -0.63 -9.68
C HIS A 148 -15.52 -2.05 -10.14
N SER A 149 -15.97 -3.07 -9.39
CA SER A 149 -15.54 -4.47 -9.62
C SER A 149 -16.23 -5.13 -10.83
N GLY A 150 -17.16 -4.43 -11.48
CA GLY A 150 -17.84 -4.91 -12.69
C GLY A 150 -18.49 -6.28 -12.49
N ARG A 151 -18.19 -7.22 -13.36
CA ARG A 151 -18.75 -8.59 -13.28
C ARG A 151 -18.30 -9.38 -12.03
N PHE A 152 -17.29 -8.92 -11.31
CA PHE A 152 -16.81 -9.53 -10.08
C PHE A 152 -17.38 -8.86 -8.82
N SER A 153 -18.30 -7.89 -8.96
CA SER A 153 -18.91 -7.22 -7.82
C SER A 153 -19.68 -8.21 -6.94
N GLN A 154 -19.51 -8.06 -5.63
CA GLN A 154 -20.21 -8.84 -4.59
C GLN A 154 -20.70 -7.89 -3.49
N PRO A 155 -21.66 -7.02 -3.78
CA PRO A 155 -22.11 -5.96 -2.86
C PRO A 155 -22.89 -6.49 -1.65
N ALA A 156 -23.42 -7.73 -1.73
CA ALA A 156 -24.17 -8.38 -0.67
C ALA A 156 -23.51 -9.67 -0.20
N ALA A 157 -23.68 -10.03 1.08
CA ALA A 157 -23.27 -11.33 1.59
C ALA A 157 -24.24 -12.41 1.06
N GLY A 158 -23.70 -13.43 0.41
CA GLY A 158 -24.46 -14.59 -0.07
C GLY A 158 -24.00 -15.07 -1.46
N PRO A 159 -24.34 -16.31 -1.83
CA PRO A 159 -24.07 -16.81 -3.17
C PRO A 159 -24.91 -16.04 -4.20
N ARG A 160 -24.34 -15.79 -5.37
CA ARG A 160 -25.06 -15.36 -6.56
C ARG A 160 -25.72 -16.54 -7.22
#